data_a2729d017f928e483c85620b4df90388
#
_entry.id   a2729d017f928e483c85620b4df90388
#
_cell.length_a   1.000
_cell.length_b   1.000
_cell.length_c   1.000
_cell.angle_alpha   90.00
_cell.angle_beta   90.00
_cell.angle_gamma   90.00
#
_symmetry.space_group_name_H-M   'P 1'
#
loop_
_entity.id
_entity.type
_entity.pdbx_description
1 polymer ?
#
loop_
_entity_poly.entity_id
_entity_poly.type
_entity_poly.pdbx_seq_one_letter_code
_entity_poly.pdbx_strand_id
1 'polypeptide(L)'
;INTMTKEEVSMIGFEIVAYSGDARSKLLLAVEKAKQKDFTECEKLISEANDCLNDAHKSQTELLQLEARGENIDIGFITVHAQDHLMTTILLKDIINNLLDIYR
;
A
#
# COMPACT_ATOMS: atom_id res chain seq x y z
N ILE A 1 -27.11 12.85 -5.86
CA ILE A 1 -26.30 11.70 -5.46
C ILE A 1 -24.97 11.77 -6.20
N ASN A 2 -23.92 11.86 -5.44
CA ASN A 2 -22.59 11.91 -6.02
C ASN A 2 -22.07 10.49 -6.24
N THR A 3 -22.27 9.98 -7.45
CA THR A 3 -21.61 8.75 -7.86
C THR A 3 -20.26 9.11 -8.45
N MET A 4 -19.23 8.36 -8.10
CA MET A 4 -17.93 8.55 -8.70
C MET A 4 -17.91 8.08 -10.15
N THR A 5 -17.27 8.85 -11.00
CA THR A 5 -17.05 8.46 -12.39
C THR A 5 -15.98 7.37 -12.46
N LYS A 6 -15.91 6.67 -13.60
CA LYS A 6 -14.87 5.68 -13.84
C LYS A 6 -13.47 6.31 -13.74
N GLU A 7 -13.34 7.54 -14.25
CA GLU A 7 -12.08 8.27 -14.19
C GLU A 7 -11.67 8.59 -12.76
N GLU A 8 -12.63 8.98 -11.91
CA GLU A 8 -12.36 9.26 -10.49
C GLU A 8 -11.93 7.97 -9.75
N VAL A 9 -12.63 6.86 -10.00
CA VAL A 9 -12.27 5.56 -9.42
C VAL A 9 -10.88 5.14 -9.88
N SER A 10 -10.57 5.32 -11.16
CA SER A 10 -9.25 5.00 -11.72
C SER A 10 -8.14 5.85 -11.09
N MET A 11 -8.40 7.12 -10.81
CA MET A 11 -7.42 7.99 -10.13
C MET A 11 -7.11 7.50 -8.72
N ILE A 12 -8.12 7.04 -7.99
CA ILE A 12 -7.91 6.43 -6.68
C ILE A 12 -7.07 5.16 -6.82
N GLY A 13 -7.34 4.36 -7.85
CA GLY A 13 -6.53 3.19 -8.17
C GLY A 13 -5.06 3.55 -8.41
N PHE A 14 -4.79 4.58 -9.19
CA PHE A 14 -3.42 5.06 -9.42
C PHE A 14 -2.74 5.50 -8.12
N GLU A 15 -3.47 6.17 -7.23
CA GLU A 15 -2.92 6.56 -5.92
C GLU A 15 -2.53 5.32 -5.11
N ILE A 16 -3.38 4.32 -5.08
CA ILE A 16 -3.10 3.07 -4.36
C ILE A 16 -1.85 2.40 -4.92
N VAL A 17 -1.71 2.34 -6.24
CA VAL A 17 -0.51 1.78 -6.90
C VAL A 17 0.73 2.57 -6.52
N ALA A 18 0.65 3.90 -6.56
CA ALA A 18 1.80 4.76 -6.25
C ALA A 18 2.26 4.59 -4.81
N TYR A 19 1.34 4.65 -3.85
CA TYR A 19 1.67 4.48 -2.44
C TYR A 19 2.16 3.07 -2.13
N SER A 20 1.50 2.06 -2.68
CA SER A 20 1.88 0.65 -2.45
C SER A 20 3.24 0.34 -3.06
N GLY A 21 3.52 0.85 -4.25
CA GLY A 21 4.81 0.68 -4.91
C GLY A 21 5.95 1.34 -4.14
N ASP A 22 5.72 2.56 -3.64
CA ASP A 22 6.70 3.26 -2.82
C ASP A 22 6.96 2.52 -1.52
N ALA A 23 5.90 2.05 -0.85
CA ALA A 23 6.03 1.25 0.36
C ALA A 23 6.83 -0.03 0.11
N ARG A 24 6.54 -0.73 -0.97
CA ARG A 24 7.25 -1.97 -1.34
C ARG A 24 8.74 -1.72 -1.52
N SER A 25 9.11 -0.67 -2.23
CA SER A 25 10.51 -0.32 -2.47
C SER A 25 11.23 -0.04 -1.15
N LYS A 26 10.58 0.70 -0.24
CA LYS A 26 11.15 1.02 1.06
C LYS A 26 11.31 -0.22 1.94
N LEU A 27 10.34 -1.13 1.91
CA LEU A 27 10.40 -2.38 2.67
C LEU A 27 11.57 -3.25 2.22
N LEU A 28 11.76 -3.38 0.91
CA LEU A 28 12.87 -4.18 0.37
C LEU A 28 14.22 -3.54 0.69
N LEU A 29 14.31 -2.21 0.61
CA LEU A 29 15.53 -1.51 0.97
C LEU A 29 15.83 -1.62 2.46
N ALA A 30 14.80 -1.64 3.31
CA ALA A 30 14.96 -1.84 4.75
C ALA A 30 15.65 -3.16 5.07
N VAL A 31 15.31 -4.23 4.34
CA VAL A 31 15.97 -5.53 4.50
C VAL A 31 17.45 -5.43 4.14
N GLU A 32 17.79 -4.73 3.06
CA GLU A 32 19.18 -4.52 2.67
C GLU A 32 19.97 -3.76 3.74
N LYS A 33 19.35 -2.75 4.35
CA LYS A 33 19.96 -2.00 5.44
C LYS A 33 20.17 -2.87 6.68
N ALA A 34 19.22 -3.73 7.00
CA ALA A 34 19.37 -4.69 8.11
C ALA A 34 20.51 -5.66 7.88
N LYS A 35 20.69 -6.14 6.65
CA LYS A 35 21.81 -7.01 6.27
C LYS A 35 23.17 -6.30 6.51
N GLN A 36 23.21 -4.98 6.32
CA GLN A 36 24.38 -4.16 6.55
C GLN A 36 24.55 -3.75 8.00
N LYS A 37 23.66 -4.20 8.89
CA LYS A 37 23.61 -3.80 10.31
C LYS A 37 23.30 -2.31 10.52
N ASP A 38 22.75 -1.64 9.52
CA ASP A 38 22.29 -0.25 9.62
C ASP A 38 20.83 -0.23 10.04
N PHE A 39 20.59 -0.49 11.32
CA PHE A 39 19.24 -0.61 11.86
C PHE A 39 18.53 0.74 12.00
N THR A 40 19.27 1.82 12.15
CA THR A 40 18.70 3.17 12.20
C THR A 40 17.99 3.49 10.87
N GLU A 41 18.68 3.28 9.75
CA GLU A 41 18.11 3.51 8.43
C GLU A 41 16.99 2.48 8.12
N CYS A 42 17.19 1.23 8.54
CA CYS A 42 16.18 0.19 8.41
C CYS A 42 14.85 0.62 9.06
N GLU A 43 14.88 1.05 10.31
CA GLU A 43 13.68 1.47 11.04
C GLU A 43 13.03 2.71 10.42
N LYS A 44 13.82 3.64 9.93
CA LYS A 44 13.31 4.82 9.23
C LYS A 44 12.53 4.41 7.99
N LEU A 45 13.08 3.50 7.18
CA LEU A 45 12.43 3.01 5.96
C LEU A 45 11.14 2.27 6.27
N ILE A 46 11.12 1.46 7.33
CA ILE A 46 9.91 0.76 7.77
C ILE A 46 8.81 1.77 8.16
N SER A 47 9.18 2.81 8.92
CA SER A 47 8.24 3.85 9.32
C SER A 47 7.65 4.58 8.09
N GLU A 48 8.50 4.93 7.13
CA GLU A 48 8.04 5.59 5.90
C GLU A 48 7.15 4.67 5.06
N ALA A 49 7.48 3.39 4.99
CA ALA A 49 6.64 2.41 4.29
C ALA A 49 5.27 2.28 4.94
N ASN A 50 5.22 2.27 6.27
CA ASN A 50 3.95 2.21 6.98
C ASN A 50 3.07 3.43 6.68
N ASP A 51 3.66 4.62 6.60
CA ASP A 51 2.94 5.84 6.24
C ASP A 51 2.34 5.73 4.83
N CYS A 52 3.12 5.24 3.86
CA CYS A 52 2.64 5.01 2.50
C CYS A 52 1.49 4.00 2.46
N LEU A 53 1.60 2.91 3.22
CA LEU A 53 0.55 1.90 3.29
C LEU A 53 -0.73 2.43 3.95
N ASN A 54 -0.58 3.28 4.96
CA ASN A 54 -1.73 3.93 5.59
C ASN A 54 -2.46 4.82 4.58
N ASP A 55 -1.74 5.56 3.76
CA ASP A 55 -2.33 6.40 2.72
C ASP A 55 -3.04 5.56 1.66
N ALA A 56 -2.42 4.47 1.22
CA ALA A 56 -3.04 3.55 0.27
C ALA A 56 -4.32 2.91 0.86
N HIS A 57 -4.27 2.52 2.12
CA HIS A 57 -5.41 1.92 2.81
C HIS A 57 -6.56 2.91 2.97
N LYS A 58 -6.28 4.19 3.22
CA LYS A 58 -7.32 5.22 3.25
C LYS A 58 -8.03 5.33 1.91
N SER A 59 -7.29 5.32 0.81
CA SER A 59 -7.87 5.39 -0.53
C SER A 59 -8.73 4.16 -0.82
N GLN A 60 -8.28 2.97 -0.42
CA GLN A 60 -9.06 1.74 -0.54
C GLN A 60 -10.35 1.83 0.28
N THR A 61 -10.25 2.29 1.52
CA THR A 61 -11.40 2.40 2.42
C THR A 61 -12.46 3.33 1.84
N GLU A 62 -12.04 4.41 1.18
CA GLU A 62 -12.97 5.32 0.51
C GLU A 62 -13.83 4.60 -0.52
N LEU A 63 -13.23 3.74 -1.35
CA LEU A 63 -13.96 2.94 -2.33
C LEU A 63 -14.88 1.92 -1.66
N LEU A 64 -14.40 1.26 -0.62
CA LEU A 64 -15.20 0.28 0.13
C LEU A 64 -16.43 0.91 0.77
N GLN A 65 -16.27 2.11 1.33
CA GLN A 65 -17.38 2.84 1.95
C GLN A 65 -18.43 3.26 0.92
N LEU A 66 -18.00 3.69 -0.26
CA LEU A 66 -18.92 4.04 -1.34
C LEU A 66 -19.74 2.83 -1.77
N GLU A 67 -19.11 1.70 -1.97
CA GLU A 67 -19.78 0.46 -2.34
C GLU A 67 -20.75 0.00 -1.24
N ALA A 68 -20.31 0.08 0.03
CA ALA A 68 -21.14 -0.32 1.17
C ALA A 68 -22.40 0.53 1.31
N ARG A 69 -22.38 1.78 0.85
CA ARG A 69 -23.56 2.66 0.85
C ARG A 69 -24.48 2.41 -0.35
N GLY A 70 -24.19 1.42 -1.16
CA GLY A 70 -25.01 1.07 -2.32
C GLY A 70 -24.73 1.90 -3.56
N GLU A 71 -23.66 2.68 -3.57
CA GLU A 71 -23.27 3.45 -4.75
C GLU A 71 -22.61 2.55 -5.78
N ASN A 72 -22.92 2.81 -7.05
CA ASN A 72 -22.28 2.09 -8.15
C ASN A 72 -20.86 2.61 -8.34
N ILE A 73 -19.90 1.68 -8.25
CA ILE A 73 -18.51 1.97 -8.54
C ILE A 73 -18.15 1.24 -9.82
N ASP A 74 -17.74 1.98 -10.83
CA ASP A 74 -17.33 1.42 -12.12
C ASP A 74 -15.88 0.97 -12.02
N ILE A 75 -15.68 -0.30 -11.73
CA ILE A 75 -14.36 -0.89 -11.50
C ILE A 75 -13.70 -1.24 -12.82
N GLY A 76 -12.50 -0.69 -13.04
CA GLY A 76 -11.66 -1.01 -14.18
C GLY A 76 -10.49 -1.88 -13.79
N PHE A 77 -9.68 -2.25 -14.77
CA PHE A 77 -8.52 -3.11 -14.57
C PHE A 77 -7.48 -2.48 -13.63
N ILE A 78 -7.32 -1.14 -13.70
CA ILE A 78 -6.37 -0.45 -12.82
C ILE A 78 -6.76 -0.59 -11.34
N THR A 79 -8.04 -0.63 -11.03
CA THR A 79 -8.52 -0.79 -9.66
C THR A 79 -8.20 -2.20 -9.14
N VAL A 80 -8.38 -3.22 -9.97
CA VAL A 80 -8.02 -4.60 -9.63
C VAL A 80 -6.51 -4.71 -9.40
N HIS A 81 -5.73 -4.14 -10.30
CA HIS A 81 -4.26 -4.11 -10.20
C HIS A 81 -3.80 -3.40 -8.92
N ALA A 82 -4.47 -2.29 -8.59
CA ALA A 82 -4.17 -1.53 -7.37
C ALA A 82 -4.42 -2.37 -6.11
N GLN A 83 -5.51 -3.12 -6.08
CA GLN A 83 -5.83 -4.01 -4.96
C GLN A 83 -4.76 -5.10 -4.80
N ASP A 84 -4.29 -5.68 -5.90
CA ASP A 84 -3.22 -6.67 -5.87
C ASP A 84 -1.94 -6.06 -5.27
N HIS A 85 -1.57 -4.86 -5.70
CA HIS A 85 -0.40 -4.16 -5.16
C HIS A 85 -0.53 -3.91 -3.66
N LEU A 86 -1.68 -3.40 -3.23
CA LEU A 86 -1.90 -3.06 -1.82
C LEU A 86 -1.86 -4.33 -0.95
N MET A 87 -2.63 -5.34 -1.31
CA MET A 87 -2.77 -6.54 -0.47
C MET A 87 -1.46 -7.33 -0.41
N THR A 88 -0.75 -7.46 -1.52
CA THR A 88 0.54 -8.16 -1.53
C THR A 88 1.61 -7.38 -0.77
N THR A 89 1.57 -6.05 -0.80
CA THR A 89 2.52 -5.22 -0.06
C THR A 89 2.25 -5.27 1.45
N ILE A 90 0.99 -5.32 1.87
CA ILE A 90 0.63 -5.52 3.28
C ILE A 90 1.17 -6.86 3.77
N LEU A 91 1.00 -7.91 2.99
CA LEU A 91 1.56 -9.23 3.31
C LEU A 91 3.08 -9.17 3.40
N LEU A 92 3.72 -8.49 2.45
CA LEU A 92 5.18 -8.31 2.46
C LEU A 92 5.64 -7.60 3.73
N LYS A 93 4.92 -6.57 4.17
CA LYS A 93 5.23 -5.86 5.43
C LYS A 93 5.22 -6.81 6.61
N ASP A 94 4.20 -7.64 6.72
CA ASP A 94 4.07 -8.60 7.81
C ASP A 94 5.21 -9.62 7.81
N ILE A 95 5.57 -10.11 6.63
CA ILE A 95 6.68 -11.06 6.47
C ILE A 95 8.01 -10.39 6.83
N ILE A 96 8.23 -9.17 6.37
CA ILE A 96 9.49 -8.44 6.61
C ILE A 96 9.68 -8.15 8.10
N ASN A 97 8.64 -7.83 8.83
CA ASN A 97 8.74 -7.61 10.27
C ASN A 97 9.29 -8.84 10.99
N ASN A 98 8.86 -10.04 10.56
CA ASN A 98 9.39 -11.29 11.09
C ASN A 98 10.82 -11.56 10.62
N LEU A 99 11.10 -11.27 9.35
CA LEU A 99 12.43 -11.48 8.77
C LEU A 99 13.49 -10.60 9.44
N LEU A 100 13.15 -9.36 9.77
CA LEU A 100 14.07 -8.44 10.42
C LEU A 100 14.52 -8.94 11.80
N ASP A 101 13.69 -9.69 12.49
CA ASP A 101 14.06 -10.27 13.78
C ASP A 101 15.24 -11.25 13.67
N ILE A 102 15.44 -11.83 12.47
CA ILE A 102 16.58 -12.72 12.22
C ILE A 102 17.90 -11.94 12.16
N TYR A 103 17.84 -10.69 11.69
CA TYR A 103 19.05 -9.84 11.52
C TYR A 103 19.40 -9.00 12.75
N ARG A 104 18.47 -8.84 13.68
CA ARG A 104 18.70 -8.09 14.91
C ARG A 104 19.53 -8.86 15.93
#